data_2e450e78989f6d9b22dc152c62147a9e
#
_entry.id   2e450e78989f6d9b22dc152c62147a9e
#
_cell.length_a   1.000
_cell.length_b   1.000
_cell.length_c   1.000
_cell.angle_alpha   90.00
_cell.angle_beta   90.00
_cell.angle_gamma   90.00
#
_symmetry.space_group_name_H-M   'P 1'
#
loop_
_entity.id
_entity.type
_entity.pdbx_description
1 polymer ?
#
loop_
_entity_poly.entity_id
_entity_poly.type
_entity_poly.pdbx_seq_one_letter_code
_entity_poly.pdbx_strand_id
1 'polypeptide(L)'
;VPEGICKIEEIGQFDISGTDREYYLLVPIAEQSSRIYVPTDNAAGRIRSVIKKAEAMQLIKSIPGINEKEISCEKMREQEYKEAILSGNPEKIVSIIKLLYGRRQERLEQGKKATATDDRYFKQAEAVLFAELSFALDIPKENMEEFIAQTIEQRENAGCPEVCKVVLKN
;
A
#
# COMPACT_ATOMS: atom_id res chain seq x y z
N VAL A 1 -3.17 -1.27 12.05
CA VAL A 1 -3.08 -0.35 10.90
C VAL A 1 -1.61 0.02 10.77
N PRO A 2 -0.98 -0.08 9.58
CA PRO A 2 0.37 0.46 9.42
C PRO A 2 0.33 1.97 9.66
N GLU A 3 1.24 2.46 10.48
CA GLU A 3 1.34 3.89 10.83
C GLU A 3 1.76 4.78 9.65
N GLY A 4 1.93 4.18 8.49
CA GLY A 4 2.32 4.86 7.28
C GLY A 4 3.82 5.17 7.23
N ILE A 5 4.16 6.24 6.51
CA ILE A 5 5.54 6.67 6.33
C ILE A 5 5.96 7.51 7.54
N CYS A 6 7.06 7.11 8.16
CA CYS A 6 7.63 7.79 9.31
C CYS A 6 9.06 8.25 9.02
N LYS A 7 9.47 9.34 9.63
CA LYS A 7 10.86 9.76 9.72
C LYS A 7 11.47 9.17 10.99
N ILE A 8 12.67 8.60 10.90
CA ILE A 8 13.47 8.30 12.08
C ILE A 8 14.03 9.64 12.58
N GLU A 9 13.58 10.07 13.74
CA GLU A 9 14.03 11.33 14.34
C GLU A 9 15.28 11.10 15.21
N GLU A 10 15.27 9.99 15.96
CA GLU A 10 16.36 9.67 16.89
C GLU A 10 16.47 8.15 17.07
N ILE A 11 17.67 7.70 17.43
CA ILE A 11 17.94 6.33 17.87
C ILE A 11 18.64 6.44 19.21
N GLY A 12 18.06 5.87 20.25
CA GLY A 12 18.62 5.98 21.60
C GLY A 12 17.84 5.23 22.66
N GLN A 13 18.28 5.41 23.91
CA GLN A 13 17.60 4.86 25.07
C GLN A 13 16.58 5.85 25.57
N PHE A 14 15.33 5.40 25.72
CA PHE A 14 14.22 6.20 26.23
C PHE A 14 13.65 5.52 27.46
N ASP A 15 13.34 6.29 28.50
CA ASP A 15 12.72 5.78 29.73
C ASP A 15 11.24 5.46 29.53
N ILE A 16 10.99 4.41 28.71
CA ILE A 16 9.62 4.01 28.35
C ILE A 16 9.17 2.76 29.14
N SER A 17 10.10 1.88 29.48
CA SER A 17 9.78 0.57 30.06
C SER A 17 10.68 0.15 31.22
N GLY A 18 11.52 1.05 31.73
CA GLY A 18 12.49 0.72 32.79
C GLY A 18 13.53 -0.31 32.36
N THR A 19 13.77 -0.46 31.07
CA THR A 19 14.78 -1.37 30.50
C THR A 19 15.78 -0.59 29.67
N ASP A 20 17.07 -0.94 29.79
CA ASP A 20 18.17 -0.36 28.98
C ASP A 20 18.11 -0.82 27.53
N ARG A 21 16.98 -0.60 26.87
CA ARG A 21 16.80 -0.92 25.46
C ARG A 21 16.94 0.32 24.58
N GLU A 22 17.52 0.10 23.42
CA GLU A 22 17.58 1.13 22.38
C GLU A 22 16.33 1.09 21.50
N TYR A 23 15.80 2.25 21.15
CA TYR A 23 14.60 2.42 20.33
C TYR A 23 14.85 3.34 19.15
N TYR A 24 14.16 3.09 18.07
CA TYR A 24 13.90 4.09 17.04
C TYR A 24 12.76 4.99 17.50
N LEU A 25 12.98 6.31 17.52
CA LEU A 25 11.93 7.30 17.64
C LEU A 25 11.46 7.65 16.22
N LEU A 26 10.24 7.26 15.91
CA LEU A 26 9.61 7.47 14.62
C LEU A 26 8.54 8.56 14.72
N VAL A 27 8.54 9.46 13.75
CA VAL A 27 7.52 10.52 13.61
C VAL A 27 6.80 10.32 12.30
N PRO A 28 5.47 10.04 12.30
CA PRO A 28 4.69 9.92 11.10
C PRO A 28 4.70 11.23 10.31
N ILE A 29 4.90 11.16 8.99
CA ILE A 29 4.91 12.35 8.13
C ILE A 29 3.53 13.01 8.10
N ALA A 30 2.46 12.20 8.14
CA ALA A 30 1.08 12.67 8.13
C ALA A 30 0.64 13.31 9.45
N GLU A 31 1.26 12.92 10.58
CA GLU A 31 0.87 13.37 11.92
C GLU A 31 2.12 13.64 12.77
N GLN A 32 2.71 14.81 12.60
CA GLN A 32 3.97 15.19 13.22
C GLN A 32 3.92 15.31 14.77
N SER A 33 2.73 15.32 15.35
CA SER A 33 2.54 15.33 16.81
C SER A 33 2.72 13.96 17.46
N SER A 34 2.55 12.89 16.70
CA SER A 34 2.67 11.51 17.20
C SER A 34 4.13 11.06 17.29
N ARG A 35 4.41 10.27 18.31
CA ARG A 35 5.73 9.67 18.56
C ARG A 35 5.56 8.16 18.72
N ILE A 36 6.30 7.39 17.92
CA ILE A 36 6.25 5.93 17.91
C ILE A 36 7.63 5.41 18.28
N TYR A 37 7.69 4.58 19.30
CA TYR A 37 8.93 3.97 19.75
C TYR A 37 8.95 2.50 19.37
N VAL A 38 9.95 2.10 18.59
CA VAL A 38 10.14 0.71 18.15
C VAL A 38 11.48 0.21 18.63
N PRO A 39 11.54 -0.86 19.45
CA PRO A 39 12.80 -1.44 19.89
C PRO A 39 13.68 -1.85 18.71
N THR A 40 14.97 -1.50 18.76
CA THR A 40 15.91 -1.81 17.66
C THR A 40 16.15 -3.30 17.49
N ASP A 41 16.09 -4.07 18.56
CA ASP A 41 16.24 -5.53 18.58
C ASP A 41 15.06 -6.27 17.95
N ASN A 42 13.91 -5.63 17.81
CA ASN A 42 12.68 -6.18 17.23
C ASN A 42 12.10 -5.34 16.07
N ALA A 43 12.96 -4.58 15.41
CA ALA A 43 12.55 -3.73 14.29
C ALA A 43 12.34 -4.53 13.00
N ALA A 44 13.01 -5.68 12.83
CA ALA A 44 12.83 -6.55 11.69
C ALA A 44 11.38 -7.03 11.56
N GLY A 45 10.76 -6.74 10.40
CA GLY A 45 9.34 -7.03 10.13
C GLY A 45 8.35 -5.96 10.61
N ARG A 46 8.80 -4.95 11.37
CA ARG A 46 7.97 -3.80 11.78
C ARG A 46 8.30 -2.53 11.02
N ILE A 47 9.57 -2.37 10.66
CA ILE A 47 10.08 -1.21 9.93
C ILE A 47 10.76 -1.72 8.66
N ARG A 48 10.53 -1.05 7.55
CA ARG A 48 11.28 -1.20 6.31
C ARG A 48 11.53 0.16 5.68
N SER A 49 12.53 0.23 4.84
CA SER A 49 12.75 1.43 4.03
C SER A 49 11.59 1.66 3.05
N VAL A 50 11.29 2.91 2.80
CA VAL A 50 10.40 3.30 1.70
C VAL A 50 11.08 2.94 0.38
N ILE A 51 10.30 2.53 -0.61
CA ILE A 51 10.82 2.21 -1.94
C ILE A 51 11.48 3.45 -2.57
N LYS A 52 12.54 3.20 -3.36
CA LYS A 52 13.22 4.28 -4.09
C LYS A 52 12.42 4.69 -5.32
N LYS A 53 12.68 5.88 -5.84
CA LYS A 53 12.03 6.41 -7.06
C LYS A 53 12.07 5.43 -8.23
N ALA A 54 13.22 4.79 -8.47
CA ALA A 54 13.36 3.82 -9.55
C ALA A 54 12.48 2.58 -9.34
N GLU A 55 12.41 2.07 -8.09
CA GLU A 55 11.58 0.93 -7.71
C GLU A 55 10.08 1.28 -7.81
N ALA A 56 9.68 2.49 -7.40
CA ALA A 56 8.33 2.99 -7.54
C ALA A 56 7.88 3.05 -9.01
N MET A 57 8.74 3.58 -9.89
CA MET A 57 8.47 3.61 -11.33
C MET A 57 8.41 2.20 -11.95
N GLN A 58 9.28 1.30 -11.49
CA GLN A 58 9.25 -0.10 -11.93
C GLN A 58 7.97 -0.80 -11.47
N LEU A 59 7.56 -0.60 -10.22
CA LEU A 59 6.31 -1.12 -9.68
C LEU A 59 5.11 -0.68 -10.52
N ILE A 60 4.97 0.63 -10.78
CA ILE A 60 3.86 1.17 -11.60
C ILE A 60 3.84 0.50 -12.98
N LYS A 61 5.00 0.38 -13.63
CA LYS A 61 5.10 -0.30 -14.92
C LYS A 61 4.76 -1.79 -14.85
N SER A 62 4.95 -2.44 -13.70
CA SER A 62 4.65 -3.86 -13.52
C SER A 62 3.21 -4.14 -13.13
N ILE A 63 2.43 -3.12 -12.71
CA ILE A 63 1.03 -3.27 -12.29
C ILE A 63 0.20 -4.13 -13.25
N PRO A 64 0.24 -3.93 -14.59
CA PRO A 64 -0.53 -4.77 -15.51
C PRO A 64 -0.26 -6.26 -15.37
N GLY A 65 1.00 -6.63 -15.16
CA GLY A 65 1.43 -8.02 -15.04
C GLY A 65 1.27 -8.64 -13.64
N ILE A 66 0.93 -7.86 -12.62
CA ILE A 66 0.70 -8.39 -11.28
C ILE A 66 -0.67 -9.08 -11.25
N ASN A 67 -0.69 -10.35 -10.87
CA ASN A 67 -1.93 -11.11 -10.72
C ASN A 67 -2.73 -10.66 -9.49
N GLU A 68 -4.03 -10.85 -9.56
CA GLU A 68 -4.91 -10.69 -8.41
C GLU A 68 -4.54 -11.69 -7.31
N LYS A 69 -4.73 -11.29 -6.06
CA LYS A 69 -4.57 -12.20 -4.92
C LYS A 69 -5.64 -13.28 -4.96
N GLU A 70 -5.23 -14.53 -4.94
CA GLU A 70 -6.14 -15.65 -4.75
C GLU A 70 -6.53 -15.74 -3.26
N ILE A 71 -7.82 -15.89 -2.99
CA ILE A 71 -8.37 -16.09 -1.65
C ILE A 71 -8.59 -17.59 -1.42
N SER A 72 -7.84 -18.15 -0.51
CA SER A 72 -7.90 -19.58 -0.20
C SER A 72 -9.24 -20.00 0.41
N CYS A 73 -9.80 -19.13 1.25
CA CYS A 73 -11.06 -19.38 1.94
C CYS A 73 -11.83 -18.07 2.13
N GLU A 74 -13.06 -18.02 1.63
CA GLU A 74 -13.89 -16.82 1.70
C GLU A 74 -14.16 -16.35 3.15
N LYS A 75 -14.19 -17.28 4.12
CA LYS A 75 -14.32 -16.95 5.55
C LYS A 75 -13.07 -16.23 6.11
N MET A 76 -11.90 -16.47 5.50
CA MET A 76 -10.62 -15.88 5.93
C MET A 76 -10.21 -14.66 5.10
N ARG A 77 -11.03 -14.26 4.12
CA ARG A 77 -10.68 -13.19 3.18
C ARG A 77 -10.23 -11.90 3.87
N GLU A 78 -10.93 -11.50 4.93
CA GLU A 78 -10.61 -10.28 5.68
C GLU A 78 -9.22 -10.36 6.34
N GLN A 79 -8.88 -11.53 6.87
CA GLN A 79 -7.56 -11.77 7.42
C GLN A 79 -6.48 -11.69 6.34
N GLU A 80 -6.72 -12.27 5.17
CA GLU A 80 -5.79 -12.23 4.04
C GLU A 80 -5.59 -10.80 3.50
N TYR A 81 -6.65 -9.98 3.46
CA TYR A 81 -6.53 -8.56 3.12
C TYR A 81 -5.65 -7.81 4.11
N LYS A 82 -5.92 -8.02 5.40
CA LYS A 82 -5.15 -7.41 6.49
C LYS A 82 -3.68 -7.80 6.43
N GLU A 83 -3.39 -9.09 6.25
CA GLU A 83 -2.00 -9.59 6.15
C GLU A 83 -1.26 -9.01 4.95
N ALA A 84 -1.91 -8.91 3.79
CA ALA A 84 -1.31 -8.32 2.61
C ALA A 84 -0.95 -6.84 2.82
N ILE A 85 -1.85 -6.06 3.41
CA ILE A 85 -1.61 -4.64 3.72
C ILE A 85 -0.52 -4.50 4.79
N LEU A 86 -0.58 -5.29 5.87
CA LEU A 86 0.41 -5.25 6.95
C LEU A 86 1.79 -5.75 6.53
N SER A 87 1.88 -6.58 5.48
CA SER A 87 3.16 -7.04 4.95
C SER A 87 4.05 -5.89 4.47
N GLY A 88 3.44 -4.73 4.16
CA GLY A 88 4.13 -3.58 3.59
C GLY A 88 4.74 -3.84 2.21
N ASN A 89 4.47 -4.99 1.58
CA ASN A 89 4.97 -5.29 0.24
C ASN A 89 4.08 -4.64 -0.82
N PRO A 90 4.60 -3.69 -1.64
CA PRO A 90 3.78 -2.95 -2.60
C PRO A 90 3.11 -3.84 -3.65
N GLU A 91 3.77 -4.91 -4.11
CA GLU A 91 3.18 -5.84 -5.09
C GLU A 91 2.00 -6.61 -4.50
N LYS A 92 2.09 -7.04 -3.22
CA LYS A 92 0.97 -7.67 -2.53
C LYS A 92 -0.19 -6.71 -2.33
N ILE A 93 0.09 -5.44 -2.06
CA ILE A 93 -0.93 -4.40 -1.94
C ILE A 93 -1.64 -4.18 -3.28
N VAL A 94 -0.89 -4.08 -4.38
CA VAL A 94 -1.47 -3.99 -5.75
C VAL A 94 -2.34 -5.22 -6.06
N SER A 95 -1.87 -6.41 -5.72
CA SER A 95 -2.61 -7.67 -5.93
C SER A 95 -3.96 -7.68 -5.20
N ILE A 96 -4.02 -7.16 -3.98
CA ILE A 96 -5.27 -6.99 -3.22
C ILE A 96 -6.16 -5.90 -3.82
N ILE A 97 -5.61 -4.77 -4.25
CA ILE A 97 -6.39 -3.71 -4.91
C ILE A 97 -7.08 -4.25 -6.16
N LYS A 98 -6.37 -5.02 -7.00
CA LYS A 98 -6.94 -5.65 -8.18
C LYS A 98 -8.08 -6.60 -7.83
N LEU A 99 -7.87 -7.50 -6.88
CA LEU A 99 -8.92 -8.42 -6.41
C LEU A 99 -10.16 -7.67 -5.94
N LEU A 100 -9.99 -6.66 -5.07
CA LEU A 100 -11.11 -5.91 -4.50
C LEU A 100 -11.85 -5.10 -5.56
N TYR A 101 -11.12 -4.58 -6.56
CA TYR A 101 -11.72 -3.92 -7.73
C TYR A 101 -12.54 -4.91 -8.56
N GLY A 102 -12.00 -6.08 -8.90
CA GLY A 102 -12.71 -7.13 -9.65
C GLY A 102 -13.99 -7.55 -8.94
N ARG A 103 -13.93 -7.83 -7.63
CA ARG A 103 -15.10 -8.16 -6.80
C ARG A 103 -16.16 -7.04 -6.80
N ARG A 104 -15.72 -5.79 -6.79
CA ARG A 104 -16.63 -4.64 -6.89
C ARG A 104 -17.34 -4.62 -8.25
N GLN A 105 -16.62 -4.85 -9.35
CA GLN A 105 -17.21 -4.88 -10.71
C GLN A 105 -18.21 -6.02 -10.86
N GLU A 106 -17.86 -7.24 -10.47
CA GLU A 106 -18.77 -8.39 -10.50
C GLU A 106 -20.09 -8.12 -9.75
N ARG A 107 -19.99 -7.45 -8.59
CA ARG A 107 -21.19 -7.10 -7.82
C ARG A 107 -22.02 -6.01 -8.50
N LEU A 108 -21.39 -5.02 -9.11
CA LEU A 108 -22.08 -3.97 -9.86
C LEU A 108 -22.83 -4.54 -11.08
N GLU A 109 -22.22 -5.48 -11.80
CA GLU A 109 -22.87 -6.20 -12.91
C GLU A 109 -24.11 -6.99 -12.45
N GLN A 110 -24.11 -7.47 -11.20
CA GLN A 110 -25.25 -8.11 -10.56
C GLN A 110 -26.27 -7.12 -9.99
N GLY A 111 -26.11 -5.81 -10.20
CA GLY A 111 -26.96 -4.76 -9.62
C GLY A 111 -26.78 -4.58 -8.11
N LYS A 112 -25.67 -5.05 -7.53
CA LYS A 112 -25.36 -4.98 -6.10
C LYS A 112 -24.25 -3.99 -5.82
N LYS A 113 -24.24 -3.35 -4.67
CA LYS A 113 -23.14 -2.50 -4.20
C LYS A 113 -21.98 -3.36 -3.67
N ALA A 114 -20.78 -2.82 -3.67
CA ALA A 114 -19.64 -3.43 -2.99
C ALA A 114 -19.98 -3.71 -1.51
N THR A 115 -19.36 -4.74 -0.93
CA THR A 115 -19.53 -4.97 0.52
C THR A 115 -18.80 -3.90 1.31
N ALA A 116 -19.30 -3.54 2.48
CA ALA A 116 -18.66 -2.55 3.35
C ALA A 116 -17.21 -2.98 3.73
N THR A 117 -16.98 -4.28 3.90
CA THR A 117 -15.66 -4.84 4.18
C THR A 117 -14.71 -4.64 2.99
N ASP A 118 -15.13 -5.04 1.80
CA ASP A 118 -14.28 -4.94 0.61
C ASP A 118 -13.97 -3.47 0.28
N ASP A 119 -14.96 -2.56 0.39
CA ASP A 119 -14.76 -1.11 0.17
C ASP A 119 -13.79 -0.50 1.20
N ARG A 120 -13.90 -0.89 2.47
CA ARG A 120 -12.98 -0.45 3.53
C ARG A 120 -11.54 -0.87 3.25
N TYR A 121 -11.31 -2.13 2.92
CA TYR A 121 -9.96 -2.63 2.65
C TYR A 121 -9.40 -2.11 1.32
N PHE A 122 -10.24 -1.90 0.32
CA PHE A 122 -9.84 -1.24 -0.93
C PHE A 122 -9.26 0.15 -0.65
N LYS A 123 -10.02 1.01 0.05
CA LYS A 123 -9.58 2.36 0.43
C LYS A 123 -8.32 2.36 1.29
N GLN A 124 -8.21 1.39 2.20
CA GLN A 124 -7.03 1.26 3.05
C GLN A 124 -5.78 0.86 2.24
N ALA A 125 -5.91 -0.12 1.35
CA ALA A 125 -4.82 -0.57 0.49
C ALA A 125 -4.34 0.54 -0.44
N GLU A 126 -5.29 1.24 -1.07
CA GLU A 126 -5.02 2.39 -1.94
C GLU A 126 -4.31 3.52 -1.18
N ALA A 127 -4.79 3.88 0.01
CA ALA A 127 -4.19 4.93 0.83
C ALA A 127 -2.74 4.61 1.22
N VAL A 128 -2.44 3.36 1.55
CA VAL A 128 -1.08 2.90 1.88
C VAL A 128 -0.17 2.96 0.66
N LEU A 129 -0.64 2.43 -0.49
CA LEU A 129 0.14 2.43 -1.73
C LEU A 129 0.42 3.85 -2.22
N PHE A 130 -0.60 4.71 -2.27
CA PHE A 130 -0.47 6.09 -2.75
C PHE A 130 0.40 6.93 -1.83
N ALA A 131 0.35 6.71 -0.51
CA ALA A 131 1.24 7.40 0.41
C ALA A 131 2.71 7.10 0.10
N GLU A 132 3.05 5.84 -0.15
CA GLU A 132 4.42 5.43 -0.44
C GLU A 132 4.90 5.90 -1.81
N LEU A 133 4.07 5.74 -2.85
CA LEU A 133 4.38 6.20 -4.20
C LEU A 133 4.52 7.73 -4.25
N SER A 134 3.61 8.46 -3.58
CA SER A 134 3.64 9.92 -3.46
C SER A 134 4.96 10.39 -2.85
N PHE A 135 5.39 9.77 -1.77
CA PHE A 135 6.65 10.10 -1.12
C PHE A 135 7.87 9.75 -2.00
N ALA A 136 7.88 8.56 -2.61
CA ALA A 136 9.00 8.09 -3.43
C ALA A 136 9.19 8.88 -4.72
N LEU A 137 8.09 9.36 -5.31
CA LEU A 137 8.08 10.06 -6.61
C LEU A 137 8.03 11.59 -6.47
N ASP A 138 7.78 12.09 -5.26
CA ASP A 138 7.53 13.52 -5.00
C ASP A 138 6.34 14.07 -5.80
N ILE A 139 5.23 13.31 -5.81
CA ILE A 139 3.98 13.63 -6.51
C ILE A 139 2.86 13.68 -5.47
N PRO A 140 1.98 14.72 -5.47
CA PRO A 140 0.83 14.78 -4.57
C PRO A 140 -0.07 13.55 -4.70
N LYS A 141 -0.63 13.06 -3.58
CA LYS A 141 -1.50 11.88 -3.55
C LYS A 141 -2.71 12.02 -4.48
N GLU A 142 -3.23 13.23 -4.59
CA GLU A 142 -4.39 13.58 -5.42
C GLU A 142 -4.14 13.36 -6.92
N ASN A 143 -2.87 13.45 -7.33
CA ASN A 143 -2.45 13.27 -8.72
C ASN A 143 -1.92 11.85 -9.00
N MET A 144 -1.85 10.99 -7.97
CA MET A 144 -1.20 9.69 -8.08
C MET A 144 -1.97 8.74 -9.00
N GLU A 145 -3.29 8.73 -8.93
CA GLU A 145 -4.15 7.90 -9.78
C GLU A 145 -3.94 8.22 -11.25
N GLU A 146 -4.00 9.52 -11.60
CA GLU A 146 -3.79 9.99 -12.97
C GLU A 146 -2.37 9.68 -13.45
N PHE A 147 -1.36 9.89 -12.60
CA PHE A 147 0.04 9.59 -12.93
C PHE A 147 0.26 8.10 -13.21
N ILE A 148 -0.33 7.22 -12.41
CA ILE A 148 -0.27 5.77 -12.63
C ILE A 148 -0.92 5.42 -13.96
N ALA A 149 -2.13 5.95 -14.24
CA ALA A 149 -2.84 5.70 -15.48
C ALA A 149 -2.00 6.10 -16.71
N GLN A 150 -1.50 7.34 -16.72
CA GLN A 150 -0.68 7.85 -17.81
C GLN A 150 0.60 7.01 -18.02
N THR A 151 1.25 6.60 -16.92
CA THR A 151 2.49 5.80 -17.00
C THR A 151 2.23 4.43 -17.60
N ILE A 152 1.08 3.82 -17.29
CA ILE A 152 0.67 2.52 -17.84
C ILE A 152 0.29 2.66 -19.31
N GLU A 153 -0.50 3.68 -19.68
CA GLU A 153 -0.91 3.93 -21.08
C GLU A 153 0.29 4.22 -21.98
N GLN A 154 1.28 4.98 -21.51
CA GLN A 154 2.51 5.22 -22.26
C GLN A 154 3.27 3.93 -22.58
N ARG A 155 3.23 2.95 -21.68
CA ARG A 155 3.82 1.64 -21.91
C ARG A 155 3.03 0.80 -22.91
N GLU A 156 1.70 0.88 -22.91
CA GLU A 156 0.82 0.15 -23.85
C GLU A 156 0.99 0.65 -25.27
N ASN A 157 1.08 1.96 -25.45
CA ASN A 157 1.39 2.59 -26.73
C ASN A 157 2.79 2.23 -27.26
N ALA A 158 3.68 1.76 -26.36
CA ALA A 158 5.01 1.22 -26.70
C ALA A 158 5.03 -0.30 -26.96
N GLY A 159 3.87 -1.01 -26.94
CA GLY A 159 3.76 -2.40 -27.40
C GLY A 159 3.16 -3.44 -26.44
N CYS A 160 2.10 -3.14 -25.68
CA CYS A 160 1.41 -4.15 -24.86
C CYS A 160 -0.12 -3.97 -24.78
N PRO A 161 -0.93 -5.06 -24.71
CA PRO A 161 -2.40 -4.97 -24.90
C PRO A 161 -3.22 -4.59 -23.65
N GLU A 162 -4.42 -4.20 -23.92
CA GLU A 162 -5.66 -3.74 -23.23
C GLU A 162 -5.97 -4.06 -21.74
N VAL A 163 -5.14 -4.71 -20.96
CA VAL A 163 -5.51 -5.19 -19.60
C VAL A 163 -5.49 -4.09 -18.51
N CYS A 164 -5.07 -2.88 -18.83
CA CYS A 164 -4.78 -1.85 -17.85
C CYS A 164 -5.91 -0.91 -17.45
N LYS A 165 -7.06 -1.00 -18.08
CA LYS A 165 -8.23 -0.16 -17.73
C LYS A 165 -8.90 -0.53 -16.41
N VAL A 166 -8.38 -1.54 -15.72
CA VAL A 166 -9.04 -2.18 -14.58
C VAL A 166 -8.75 -1.51 -13.23
N VAL A 167 -7.67 -0.76 -13.10
CA VAL A 167 -7.27 -0.18 -11.80
C VAL A 167 -7.79 1.24 -11.57
N LEU A 168 -8.29 1.92 -12.62
CA LEU A 168 -8.46 3.37 -12.61
C LEU A 168 -9.85 3.91 -12.99
N LYS A 169 -10.88 3.08 -13.08
CA LYS A 169 -12.24 3.60 -13.30
C LYS A 169 -13.12 3.41 -12.10
N ASN A 170 -13.47 4.54 -11.50
CA ASN A 170 -14.56 4.72 -10.53
C ASN A 170 -15.86 4.07 -10.93
#